data_616ba67d4de4daafa820b20f396001e5
#
_entry.id   616ba67d4de4daafa820b20f396001e5
#
_cell.length_a   1.000
_cell.length_b   1.000
_cell.length_c   1.000
_cell.angle_alpha   90.00
_cell.angle_beta   90.00
_cell.angle_gamma   90.00
#
_symmetry.space_group_name_H-M   'P 1'
#
loop_
_entity.id
_entity.type
_entity.pdbx_description
1 polymer ?
#
loop_
_entity_poly.entity_id
_entity_poly.type
_entity_poly.pdbx_seq_one_letter_code
_entity_poly.pdbx_strand_id
1 'polypeptide(L)'
;MTEFNLLVGGPPAMWPAELAQQTAVPWIAADRGALRLLELGITPQVAVGDFDSLSTAELKRVQTQVADIRYAVADKDETDTELALNIALTEGQATRVTIYGATGGRLDHLLDNLFMLLQPRFLPYCQRVRLLDRQNSLRLFLPGVHTITQEARQQYLAFAPLTAVTGLTLYDTKYKLTNADYAQPIMFASNQFTKKSATFSFRTGVVAVIQSHD
;
A
#
# COMPACT_ATOMS: atom_id res chain seq x y z
N MET A 1 11.65 8.87 12.86
CA MET A 1 10.79 7.84 12.21
C MET A 1 11.33 7.65 10.81
N THR A 2 11.58 6.43 10.40
CA THR A 2 12.08 6.14 9.05
C THR A 2 10.89 5.85 8.15
N GLU A 3 10.69 6.65 7.11
CA GLU A 3 9.59 6.48 6.16
C GLU A 3 10.16 6.16 4.78
N PHE A 4 9.46 5.33 4.01
CA PHE A 4 9.80 5.02 2.62
C PHE A 4 8.55 5.11 1.75
N ASN A 5 8.77 5.59 0.52
CA ASN A 5 7.80 5.49 -0.56
C ASN A 5 8.25 4.38 -1.53
N LEU A 6 7.29 3.58 -1.99
CA LEU A 6 7.52 2.57 -3.02
C LEU A 6 6.73 2.97 -4.28
N LEU A 7 7.36 2.87 -5.45
CA LEU A 7 6.64 2.95 -6.72
C LEU A 7 6.72 1.61 -7.45
N VAL A 8 5.55 1.04 -7.72
CA VAL A 8 5.38 -0.24 -8.41
C VAL A 8 4.70 -0.07 -9.77
N GLY A 9 4.34 -1.16 -10.46
CA GLY A 9 4.00 -1.20 -11.87
C GLY A 9 2.70 -0.53 -12.33
N GLY A 10 1.78 -0.11 -11.43
CA GLY A 10 0.46 0.43 -11.79
C GLY A 10 0.49 1.71 -12.64
N PRO A 11 -0.59 2.00 -13.38
CA PRO A 11 -0.63 3.06 -14.38
C PRO A 11 -0.51 4.47 -13.77
N PRO A 12 0.24 5.40 -14.41
CA PRO A 12 0.40 6.78 -13.94
C PRO A 12 -0.91 7.55 -13.74
N ALA A 13 -1.94 7.22 -14.50
CA ALA A 13 -3.27 7.85 -14.38
C ALA A 13 -3.92 7.64 -12.99
N MET A 14 -3.49 6.61 -12.27
CA MET A 14 -3.96 6.30 -10.91
C MET A 14 -3.06 6.84 -9.80
N TRP A 15 -2.00 7.54 -10.13
CA TRP A 15 -1.15 8.13 -9.11
C TRP A 15 -1.77 9.39 -8.52
N PRO A 16 -1.57 9.67 -7.21
CA PRO A 16 -1.93 10.97 -6.66
C PRO A 16 -1.20 12.11 -7.38
N ALA A 17 -1.89 13.22 -7.58
CA ALA A 17 -1.31 14.37 -8.28
C ALA A 17 -0.05 14.91 -7.58
N GLU A 18 0.04 14.72 -6.26
CA GLU A 18 1.12 15.19 -5.41
C GLU A 18 2.34 14.23 -5.39
N LEU A 19 2.29 13.08 -6.11
CA LEU A 19 3.35 12.07 -6.06
C LEU A 19 4.73 12.65 -6.41
N ALA A 20 4.81 13.44 -7.48
CA ALA A 20 6.06 14.07 -7.91
C ALA A 20 6.65 15.08 -6.91
N GLN A 21 5.86 15.54 -5.93
CA GLN A 21 6.27 16.46 -4.89
C GLN A 21 6.83 15.75 -3.65
N GLN A 22 6.73 14.42 -3.58
CA GLN A 22 7.18 13.59 -2.45
C GLN A 22 8.69 13.34 -2.50
N THR A 23 9.49 14.41 -2.50
CA THR A 23 10.96 14.35 -2.63
C THR A 23 11.69 14.24 -1.29
N ALA A 24 11.01 14.52 -0.18
CA ALA A 24 11.60 14.48 1.17
C ALA A 24 11.72 13.06 1.75
N VAL A 25 10.94 12.10 1.24
CA VAL A 25 10.93 10.70 1.68
C VAL A 25 11.69 9.86 0.67
N PRO A 26 12.62 8.98 1.09
CA PRO A 26 13.34 8.11 0.17
C PRO A 26 12.40 7.16 -0.56
N TRP A 27 12.76 6.83 -1.80
CA TRP A 27 12.01 5.97 -2.68
C TRP A 27 12.72 4.65 -2.94
N ILE A 28 11.95 3.56 -2.94
CA ILE A 28 12.34 2.27 -3.51
C ILE A 28 11.44 2.02 -4.71
N ALA A 29 12.01 1.54 -5.79
CA ALA A 29 11.28 1.29 -7.04
C ALA A 29 11.28 -0.19 -7.39
N ALA A 30 10.11 -0.71 -7.73
CA ALA A 30 9.97 -2.05 -8.30
C ALA A 30 9.87 -1.97 -9.83
N ASP A 31 10.74 -2.71 -10.52
CA ASP A 31 10.75 -2.87 -11.97
C ASP A 31 10.67 -1.52 -12.75
N ARG A 32 9.71 -1.36 -13.65
CA ARG A 32 9.48 -0.12 -14.42
C ARG A 32 9.25 1.13 -13.54
N GLY A 33 8.90 0.96 -12.28
CA GLY A 33 8.78 2.05 -11.32
C GLY A 33 10.04 2.90 -11.22
N ALA A 34 11.24 2.28 -11.40
CA ALA A 34 12.51 2.99 -11.38
C ALA A 34 12.61 4.04 -12.50
N LEU A 35 12.31 3.63 -13.75
CA LEU A 35 12.31 4.55 -14.88
C LEU A 35 11.29 5.69 -14.69
N ARG A 36 10.09 5.35 -14.23
CA ARG A 36 9.01 6.31 -14.01
C ARG A 36 9.34 7.36 -12.96
N LEU A 37 10.04 6.98 -11.87
CA LEU A 37 10.53 7.95 -10.89
C LEU A 37 11.57 8.89 -11.51
N LEU A 38 12.51 8.35 -12.31
CA LEU A 38 13.50 9.17 -13.01
C LEU A 38 12.86 10.15 -14.01
N GLU A 39 11.75 9.77 -14.65
CA GLU A 39 10.96 10.66 -15.51
C GLU A 39 10.30 11.81 -14.74
N LEU A 40 9.97 11.58 -13.47
CA LEU A 40 9.45 12.59 -12.54
C LEU A 40 10.55 13.43 -11.88
N GLY A 41 11.85 13.18 -12.21
CA GLY A 41 12.97 13.85 -11.57
C GLY A 41 13.30 13.35 -10.17
N ILE A 42 12.80 12.16 -9.80
CA ILE A 42 13.05 11.51 -8.52
C ILE A 42 14.01 10.34 -8.73
N THR A 43 15.17 10.36 -8.08
CA THR A 43 16.10 9.22 -8.09
C THR A 43 15.76 8.29 -6.94
N PRO A 44 15.34 7.04 -7.19
CA PRO A 44 15.11 6.08 -6.13
C PRO A 44 16.43 5.71 -5.44
N GLN A 45 16.37 5.42 -4.14
CA GLN A 45 17.51 4.94 -3.36
C GLN A 45 17.88 3.51 -3.75
N VAL A 46 16.85 2.69 -4.04
CA VAL A 46 16.99 1.30 -4.49
C VAL A 46 16.05 1.05 -5.65
N ALA A 47 16.51 0.36 -6.68
CA ALA A 47 15.67 -0.23 -7.72
C ALA A 47 15.80 -1.76 -7.67
N VAL A 48 14.69 -2.49 -7.64
CA VAL A 48 14.67 -3.96 -7.54
C VAL A 48 13.70 -4.55 -8.57
N GLY A 49 14.08 -5.65 -9.20
CA GLY A 49 13.27 -6.37 -10.18
C GLY A 49 14.10 -7.13 -11.19
N ASP A 50 13.45 -7.80 -12.12
CA ASP A 50 14.11 -8.42 -13.27
C ASP A 50 14.27 -7.43 -14.46
N PHE A 51 13.52 -6.31 -14.40
CA PHE A 51 13.52 -5.23 -15.39
C PHE A 51 13.18 -5.68 -16.81
N ASP A 52 12.48 -6.80 -16.98
CA ASP A 52 12.08 -7.37 -18.28
C ASP A 52 11.11 -6.44 -19.03
N SER A 53 10.39 -5.60 -18.29
CA SER A 53 9.47 -4.60 -18.82
C SER A 53 10.18 -3.40 -19.47
N LEU A 54 11.51 -3.24 -19.29
CA LEU A 54 12.32 -2.13 -19.80
C LEU A 54 13.04 -2.52 -21.11
N SER A 55 13.06 -1.61 -22.07
CA SER A 55 13.99 -1.72 -23.19
C SER A 55 15.45 -1.57 -22.73
N THR A 56 16.40 -2.03 -23.55
CA THR A 56 17.83 -1.91 -23.26
C THR A 56 18.26 -0.45 -22.98
N ALA A 57 17.71 0.52 -23.70
CA ALA A 57 18.03 1.94 -23.53
C ALA A 57 17.46 2.48 -22.21
N GLU A 58 16.25 2.09 -21.84
CA GLU A 58 15.60 2.45 -20.58
C GLU A 58 16.35 1.85 -19.39
N LEU A 59 16.72 0.57 -19.47
CA LEU A 59 17.49 -0.09 -18.41
C LEU A 59 18.86 0.58 -18.21
N LYS A 60 19.55 0.93 -19.32
CA LYS A 60 20.82 1.65 -19.24
C LYS A 60 20.67 3.00 -18.56
N ARG A 61 19.56 3.71 -18.80
CA ARG A 61 19.26 4.97 -18.09
C ARG A 61 19.10 4.75 -16.60
N VAL A 62 18.35 3.72 -16.19
CA VAL A 62 18.21 3.36 -14.77
C VAL A 62 19.57 3.03 -14.16
N GLN A 63 20.37 2.18 -14.83
CA GLN A 63 21.73 1.79 -14.39
C GLN A 63 22.69 2.97 -14.22
N THR A 64 22.51 4.03 -14.99
CA THR A 64 23.39 5.21 -14.93
C THR A 64 23.02 6.15 -13.77
N GLN A 65 21.74 6.18 -13.36
CA GLN A 65 21.23 7.18 -12.44
C GLN A 65 20.90 6.62 -11.05
N VAL A 66 20.68 5.31 -10.92
CA VAL A 66 20.39 4.65 -9.64
C VAL A 66 21.61 3.90 -9.16
N ALA A 67 22.05 4.20 -7.94
CA ALA A 67 23.29 3.63 -7.39
C ALA A 67 23.11 2.19 -6.88
N ASP A 68 21.97 1.86 -6.27
CA ASP A 68 21.65 0.52 -5.76
C ASP A 68 20.61 -0.15 -6.64
N ILE A 69 21.06 -1.06 -7.51
CA ILE A 69 20.19 -1.86 -8.37
C ILE A 69 20.32 -3.32 -7.99
N ARG A 70 19.19 -3.94 -7.68
CA ARG A 70 19.10 -5.32 -7.23
C ARG A 70 18.33 -6.15 -8.23
N TYR A 71 19.06 -7.01 -8.93
CA TYR A 71 18.47 -7.90 -9.92
C TYR A 71 17.79 -9.07 -9.23
N ALA A 72 16.51 -9.24 -9.51
CA ALA A 72 15.75 -10.39 -9.11
C ALA A 72 15.82 -11.49 -10.17
N VAL A 73 15.83 -12.73 -9.76
CA VAL A 73 15.70 -13.86 -10.70
C VAL A 73 14.25 -13.93 -11.15
N ALA A 74 14.00 -14.05 -12.46
CA ALA A 74 12.63 -14.08 -13.01
C ALA A 74 11.84 -15.32 -12.53
N ASP A 75 12.52 -16.42 -12.23
CA ASP A 75 11.92 -17.67 -11.72
C ASP A 75 12.00 -17.71 -10.19
N LYS A 76 11.22 -16.85 -9.53
CA LYS A 76 11.11 -16.73 -8.06
C LYS A 76 9.64 -16.72 -7.63
N ASP A 77 9.39 -17.16 -6.40
CA ASP A 77 8.05 -17.17 -5.79
C ASP A 77 7.59 -15.77 -5.30
N GLU A 78 8.47 -14.75 -5.35
CA GLU A 78 8.21 -13.41 -4.83
C GLU A 78 8.02 -12.40 -5.96
N THR A 79 7.05 -11.51 -5.81
CA THR A 79 6.90 -10.38 -6.72
C THR A 79 7.92 -9.27 -6.42
N ASP A 80 8.20 -8.41 -7.40
CA ASP A 80 9.12 -7.28 -7.21
C ASP A 80 8.59 -6.28 -6.18
N THR A 81 7.25 -6.19 -6.03
CA THR A 81 6.61 -5.41 -4.96
C THR A 81 6.95 -5.98 -3.59
N GLU A 82 6.89 -7.29 -3.43
CA GLU A 82 7.27 -7.96 -2.18
C GLU A 82 8.73 -7.75 -1.83
N LEU A 83 9.63 -7.84 -2.80
CA LEU A 83 11.05 -7.56 -2.60
C LEU A 83 11.28 -6.10 -2.18
N ALA A 84 10.65 -5.13 -2.86
CA ALA A 84 10.75 -3.72 -2.52
C ALA A 84 10.24 -3.44 -1.10
N LEU A 85 9.10 -4.04 -0.72
CA LEU A 85 8.54 -3.92 0.62
C LEU A 85 9.46 -4.55 1.68
N ASN A 86 10.02 -5.72 1.41
CA ASN A 86 10.96 -6.37 2.31
C ASN A 86 12.20 -5.50 2.56
N ILE A 87 12.79 -4.92 1.52
CA ILE A 87 13.92 -3.98 1.64
C ILE A 87 13.56 -2.81 2.57
N ALA A 88 12.40 -2.18 2.36
CA ALA A 88 11.95 -1.07 3.19
C ALA A 88 11.80 -1.47 4.67
N LEU A 89 11.19 -2.61 4.94
CA LEU A 89 10.85 -3.04 6.30
C LEU A 89 12.06 -3.60 7.07
N THR A 90 12.92 -4.39 6.40
CA THR A 90 14.04 -5.09 7.06
C THR A 90 15.31 -4.27 7.07
N GLU A 91 15.80 -3.86 5.90
CA GLU A 91 17.05 -3.10 5.78
C GLU A 91 16.83 -1.62 6.13
N GLY A 92 15.75 -1.01 5.60
CA GLY A 92 15.36 0.37 5.88
C GLY A 92 14.77 0.58 7.28
N GLN A 93 14.39 -0.50 7.98
CA GLN A 93 13.72 -0.46 9.29
C GLN A 93 12.56 0.53 9.30
N ALA A 94 11.77 0.54 8.22
CA ALA A 94 10.71 1.49 8.03
C ALA A 94 9.65 1.41 9.13
N THR A 95 9.31 2.55 9.68
CA THR A 95 8.17 2.73 10.58
C THR A 95 6.90 3.06 9.82
N ARG A 96 7.04 3.54 8.57
CA ARG A 96 5.92 3.77 7.63
C ARG A 96 6.38 3.52 6.20
N VAL A 97 5.54 2.86 5.42
CA VAL A 97 5.73 2.61 3.98
C VAL A 97 4.47 3.02 3.24
N THR A 98 4.61 3.86 2.21
CA THR A 98 3.51 4.17 1.28
C THR A 98 3.82 3.56 -0.08
N ILE A 99 2.93 2.69 -0.56
CA ILE A 99 3.06 2.03 -1.86
C ILE A 99 2.15 2.76 -2.86
N TYR A 100 2.74 3.25 -3.92
CA TYR A 100 2.07 3.89 -5.05
C TYR A 100 2.12 2.97 -6.27
N GLY A 101 1.10 3.05 -7.12
CA GLY A 101 1.01 2.21 -8.30
C GLY A 101 0.61 0.75 -8.03
N ALA A 102 0.05 0.48 -6.84
CA ALA A 102 -0.44 -0.85 -6.47
C ALA A 102 -1.81 -1.18 -7.06
N THR A 103 -2.49 -0.20 -7.67
CA THR A 103 -3.88 -0.29 -8.14
C THR A 103 -4.03 0.18 -9.58
N GLY A 104 -5.21 -0.04 -10.17
CA GLY A 104 -5.61 0.53 -11.48
C GLY A 104 -5.06 -0.19 -12.69
N GLY A 105 -4.30 -1.26 -12.50
CA GLY A 105 -3.79 -2.13 -13.56
C GLY A 105 -4.48 -3.50 -13.59
N ARG A 106 -3.70 -4.54 -13.78
CA ARG A 106 -4.16 -5.93 -13.75
C ARG A 106 -4.76 -6.27 -12.38
N LEU A 107 -5.89 -6.98 -12.38
CA LEU A 107 -6.61 -7.33 -11.16
C LEU A 107 -5.83 -8.33 -10.27
N ASP A 108 -5.11 -9.28 -10.90
CA ASP A 108 -4.25 -10.22 -10.18
C ASP A 108 -3.14 -9.50 -9.38
N HIS A 109 -2.51 -8.48 -9.96
CA HIS A 109 -1.53 -7.66 -9.23
C HIS A 109 -2.15 -6.84 -8.09
N LEU A 110 -3.38 -6.33 -8.28
CA LEU A 110 -4.10 -5.66 -7.17
C LEU A 110 -4.33 -6.61 -6.00
N LEU A 111 -4.81 -7.84 -6.30
CA LEU A 111 -5.07 -8.84 -5.27
C LEU A 111 -3.77 -9.29 -4.59
N ASP A 112 -2.71 -9.50 -5.36
CA ASP A 112 -1.40 -9.82 -4.83
C ASP A 112 -0.87 -8.73 -3.88
N ASN A 113 -0.89 -7.46 -4.31
CA ASN A 113 -0.49 -6.33 -3.48
C ASN A 113 -1.30 -6.20 -2.17
N LEU A 114 -2.56 -6.63 -2.18
CA LEU A 114 -3.38 -6.66 -0.96
C LEU A 114 -3.04 -7.89 -0.09
N PHE A 115 -2.97 -9.07 -0.70
CA PHE A 115 -2.80 -10.33 0.03
C PHE A 115 -1.37 -10.54 0.53
N MET A 116 -0.34 -9.96 -0.12
CA MET A 116 1.02 -10.01 0.40
C MET A 116 1.09 -9.52 1.86
N LEU A 117 0.27 -8.50 2.22
CA LEU A 117 0.23 -7.96 3.58
C LEU A 117 -0.37 -8.93 4.63
N LEU A 118 -1.02 -10.01 4.19
CA LEU A 118 -1.50 -11.09 5.04
C LEU A 118 -0.48 -12.22 5.20
N GLN A 119 0.59 -12.25 4.41
CA GLN A 119 1.63 -13.26 4.52
C GLN A 119 2.32 -13.16 5.90
N PRO A 120 2.70 -14.30 6.51
CA PRO A 120 3.29 -14.32 7.86
C PRO A 120 4.48 -13.37 8.04
N ARG A 121 5.28 -13.17 7.00
CA ARG A 121 6.46 -12.30 7.03
C ARG A 121 6.11 -10.80 7.06
N PHE A 122 5.00 -10.37 6.45
CA PHE A 122 4.59 -8.97 6.38
C PHE A 122 3.48 -8.62 7.37
N LEU A 123 2.70 -9.59 7.81
CA LEU A 123 1.56 -9.38 8.71
C LEU A 123 1.93 -8.60 9.99
N PRO A 124 3.06 -8.85 10.68
CA PRO A 124 3.45 -8.07 11.84
C PRO A 124 3.67 -6.57 11.55
N TYR A 125 3.92 -6.22 10.30
CA TYR A 125 4.22 -4.87 9.83
C TYR A 125 3.06 -4.23 9.06
N CYS A 126 1.96 -4.95 8.82
CA CYS A 126 0.89 -4.50 7.90
C CYS A 126 0.31 -3.13 8.27
N GLN A 127 0.26 -2.78 9.55
CA GLN A 127 -0.22 -1.46 9.99
C GLN A 127 0.73 -0.30 9.63
N ARG A 128 1.99 -0.60 9.29
CA ARG A 128 2.97 0.39 8.82
C ARG A 128 2.83 0.67 7.32
N VAL A 129 2.11 -0.18 6.60
CA VAL A 129 1.98 -0.12 5.13
C VAL A 129 0.66 0.54 4.74
N ARG A 130 0.74 1.44 3.77
CA ARG A 130 -0.41 2.09 3.15
C ARG A 130 -0.32 1.92 1.64
N LEU A 131 -1.39 1.46 1.00
CA LEU A 131 -1.55 1.53 -0.44
C LEU A 131 -2.26 2.85 -0.75
N LEU A 132 -1.68 3.65 -1.62
CA LEU A 132 -2.22 4.98 -1.96
C LEU A 132 -2.28 5.15 -3.48
N ASP A 133 -3.47 5.47 -3.96
CA ASP A 133 -3.68 5.91 -5.33
C ASP A 133 -4.43 7.24 -5.39
N ARG A 134 -4.82 7.64 -6.60
CA ARG A 134 -5.52 8.92 -6.85
C ARG A 134 -6.82 9.05 -6.06
N GLN A 135 -7.55 7.95 -5.88
CA GLN A 135 -8.89 7.92 -5.29
C GLN A 135 -8.94 7.21 -3.95
N ASN A 136 -7.98 6.32 -3.67
CA ASN A 136 -8.04 5.39 -2.55
C ASN A 136 -6.82 5.47 -1.65
N SER A 137 -7.06 5.35 -0.35
CA SER A 137 -6.06 5.09 0.68
C SER A 137 -6.48 3.86 1.47
N LEU A 138 -5.68 2.79 1.42
CA LEU A 138 -5.96 1.52 2.08
C LEU A 138 -4.89 1.22 3.13
N ARG A 139 -5.31 0.82 4.32
CA ARG A 139 -4.46 0.34 5.41
C ARG A 139 -5.06 -0.89 6.07
N LEU A 140 -4.21 -1.81 6.53
CA LEU A 140 -4.62 -2.96 7.32
C LEU A 140 -4.46 -2.65 8.81
N PHE A 141 -5.34 -3.26 9.60
CA PHE A 141 -5.32 -3.16 11.06
C PHE A 141 -5.37 -4.55 11.68
N LEU A 142 -4.61 -4.71 12.78
CA LEU A 142 -4.61 -5.87 13.66
C LEU A 142 -5.57 -5.63 14.84
N PRO A 143 -5.94 -6.67 15.62
CA PRO A 143 -6.86 -6.53 16.75
C PRO A 143 -6.52 -5.37 17.68
N GLY A 144 -7.54 -4.67 18.17
CA GLY A 144 -7.38 -3.52 19.05
C GLY A 144 -8.48 -2.48 18.90
N VAL A 145 -8.27 -1.34 19.55
CA VAL A 145 -9.08 -0.13 19.39
C VAL A 145 -8.28 0.86 18.55
N HIS A 146 -8.87 1.34 17.48
CA HIS A 146 -8.22 2.21 16.51
C HIS A 146 -9.03 3.47 16.27
N THR A 147 -8.33 4.59 16.14
CA THR A 147 -8.90 5.85 15.69
C THR A 147 -8.22 6.24 14.38
N ILE A 148 -9.02 6.48 13.35
CA ILE A 148 -8.58 6.92 12.03
C ILE A 148 -9.06 8.33 11.77
N THR A 149 -8.21 9.15 11.18
CA THR A 149 -8.54 10.53 10.77
C THR A 149 -8.94 10.54 9.30
N GLN A 150 -9.96 11.30 8.97
CA GLN A 150 -10.37 11.53 7.59
C GLN A 150 -9.22 12.20 6.82
N GLU A 151 -8.76 11.56 5.76
CA GLU A 151 -7.76 12.12 4.86
C GLU A 151 -8.38 13.20 3.97
N ALA A 152 -7.56 14.15 3.54
CA ALA A 152 -8.03 15.22 2.66
C ALA A 152 -8.67 14.66 1.39
N ARG A 153 -9.78 15.25 0.97
CA ARG A 153 -10.60 14.85 -0.20
C ARG A 153 -11.34 13.53 -0.07
N GLN A 154 -11.07 12.68 0.93
CA GLN A 154 -11.76 11.40 1.07
C GLN A 154 -13.19 11.61 1.62
N GLN A 155 -14.17 11.02 0.95
CA GLN A 155 -15.60 11.15 1.26
C GLN A 155 -16.15 9.87 1.88
N TYR A 156 -15.72 8.74 1.36
CA TYR A 156 -16.19 7.42 1.76
C TYR A 156 -15.22 6.76 2.71
N LEU A 157 -15.77 5.91 3.54
CA LEU A 157 -15.04 5.06 4.47
C LEU A 157 -15.55 3.64 4.33
N ALA A 158 -14.67 2.67 4.18
CA ALA A 158 -15.06 1.28 4.09
C ALA A 158 -14.24 0.42 5.05
N PHE A 159 -14.85 -0.65 5.54
CA PHE A 159 -14.24 -1.65 6.41
C PHE A 159 -14.38 -3.02 5.76
N ALA A 160 -13.28 -3.71 5.60
CA ALA A 160 -13.25 -5.05 5.02
C ALA A 160 -12.52 -6.02 5.95
N PRO A 161 -13.24 -6.82 6.76
CA PRO A 161 -12.70 -8.06 7.28
C PRO A 161 -12.09 -8.90 6.16
N LEU A 162 -10.77 -9.11 6.18
CA LEU A 162 -10.04 -9.91 5.18
C LEU A 162 -9.85 -11.36 5.63
N THR A 163 -10.02 -11.62 6.92
CA THR A 163 -9.98 -12.93 7.55
C THR A 163 -11.21 -13.10 8.43
N ALA A 164 -11.35 -14.22 9.11
CA ALA A 164 -12.35 -14.35 10.18
C ALA A 164 -12.08 -13.27 11.25
N VAL A 165 -13.08 -12.47 11.58
CA VAL A 165 -13.01 -11.35 12.53
C VAL A 165 -14.08 -11.52 13.60
N THR A 166 -13.73 -11.26 14.86
CA THR A 166 -14.68 -11.24 15.97
C THR A 166 -14.74 -9.89 16.66
N GLY A 167 -15.93 -9.52 17.12
CA GLY A 167 -16.17 -8.32 17.93
C GLY A 167 -16.03 -7.00 17.17
N LEU A 168 -16.23 -6.99 15.86
CA LEU A 168 -16.14 -5.75 15.08
C LEU A 168 -17.19 -4.74 15.56
N THR A 169 -16.71 -3.59 15.98
CA THR A 169 -17.53 -2.47 16.43
C THR A 169 -17.11 -1.20 15.73
N LEU A 170 -18.05 -0.51 15.10
CA LEU A 170 -17.88 0.81 14.47
C LEU A 170 -18.66 1.82 15.30
N TYR A 171 -17.96 2.68 16.06
CA TYR A 171 -18.61 3.49 17.11
C TYR A 171 -19.29 4.74 16.57
N ASP A 172 -18.60 5.50 15.73
CA ASP A 172 -18.96 6.87 15.34
C ASP A 172 -18.91 7.13 13.83
N THR A 173 -19.14 6.09 13.05
CA THR A 173 -19.35 6.16 11.60
C THR A 173 -20.84 6.30 11.27
N LYS A 174 -21.18 6.65 10.02
CA LYS A 174 -22.57 6.78 9.55
C LYS A 174 -23.34 5.48 9.73
N TYR A 175 -22.78 4.34 9.33
CA TYR A 175 -23.34 3.01 9.54
C TYR A 175 -22.56 2.31 10.63
N LYS A 176 -23.20 2.07 11.77
CA LYS A 176 -22.56 1.49 12.96
C LYS A 176 -22.67 -0.03 12.96
N LEU A 177 -21.72 -0.66 13.63
CA LEU A 177 -21.75 -2.08 13.99
C LEU A 177 -21.47 -2.20 15.48
N THR A 178 -22.04 -3.22 16.12
CA THR A 178 -21.80 -3.48 17.55
C THR A 178 -21.47 -4.96 17.75
N ASN A 179 -20.24 -5.23 18.16
CA ASN A 179 -19.73 -6.55 18.56
C ASN A 179 -20.09 -7.68 17.57
N ALA A 180 -19.93 -7.41 16.26
CA ALA A 180 -20.31 -8.35 15.20
C ALA A 180 -19.15 -9.29 14.86
N ASP A 181 -19.49 -10.55 14.58
CA ASP A 181 -18.56 -11.60 14.19
C ASP A 181 -18.78 -12.00 12.73
N TYR A 182 -17.69 -12.18 11.99
CA TYR A 182 -17.72 -12.57 10.57
C TYR A 182 -16.72 -13.70 10.33
N ALA A 183 -17.23 -14.85 9.92
CA ALA A 183 -16.40 -16.03 9.64
C ALA A 183 -15.72 -15.96 8.26
N GLN A 184 -16.23 -15.14 7.34
CA GLN A 184 -15.75 -15.00 5.97
C GLN A 184 -15.42 -13.55 5.67
N PRO A 185 -14.52 -13.27 4.70
CA PRO A 185 -14.31 -11.92 4.21
C PRO A 185 -15.60 -11.26 3.75
N ILE A 186 -15.79 -9.99 4.13
CA ILE A 186 -16.96 -9.19 3.76
C ILE A 186 -16.54 -7.73 3.59
N MET A 187 -17.30 -6.98 2.80
CA MET A 187 -17.04 -5.56 2.56
C MET A 187 -18.20 -4.69 3.06
N PHE A 188 -17.90 -3.75 3.93
CA PHE A 188 -18.81 -2.67 4.36
C PHE A 188 -18.41 -1.40 3.61
N ALA A 189 -18.83 -1.31 2.36
CA ALA A 189 -18.57 -0.18 1.48
C ALA A 189 -19.47 1.02 1.81
N SER A 190 -19.10 2.19 1.30
CA SER A 190 -19.91 3.42 1.32
C SER A 190 -20.33 3.91 2.71
N ASN A 191 -19.58 3.55 3.75
CA ASN A 191 -19.69 4.21 5.04
C ASN A 191 -19.10 5.63 4.95
N GLN A 192 -19.25 6.44 5.96
CA GLN A 192 -18.80 7.82 5.98
C GLN A 192 -18.35 8.22 7.37
N PHE A 193 -17.44 9.18 7.43
CA PHE A 193 -17.10 9.88 8.66
C PHE A 193 -18.28 10.77 9.10
N THR A 194 -18.61 10.75 10.38
CA THR A 194 -19.58 11.70 10.98
C THR A 194 -18.87 12.88 11.64
N LYS A 195 -17.56 12.77 11.83
CA LYS A 195 -16.64 13.78 12.37
C LYS A 195 -15.31 13.68 11.61
N LYS A 196 -14.30 14.47 12.00
CA LYS A 196 -12.93 14.41 11.42
C LYS A 196 -12.21 13.09 11.68
N SER A 197 -12.69 12.27 12.60
CA SER A 197 -12.12 10.96 12.93
C SER A 197 -13.22 9.94 13.19
N ALA A 198 -12.90 8.68 13.03
CA ALA A 198 -13.76 7.55 13.35
C ALA A 198 -13.01 6.53 14.20
N THR A 199 -13.70 5.94 15.17
CA THR A 199 -13.17 4.92 16.07
C THR A 199 -13.83 3.58 15.74
N PHE A 200 -13.01 2.53 15.71
CA PHE A 200 -13.48 1.15 15.58
C PHE A 200 -12.62 0.21 16.42
N SER A 201 -13.12 -0.98 16.68
CA SER A 201 -12.38 -2.03 17.39
C SER A 201 -12.78 -3.41 16.91
N PHE A 202 -11.90 -4.38 17.11
CA PHE A 202 -12.18 -5.81 16.92
C PHE A 202 -11.19 -6.65 17.74
N ARG A 203 -11.52 -7.94 17.97
CA ARG A 203 -10.75 -8.82 18.86
C ARG A 203 -9.82 -9.79 18.14
N THR A 204 -10.19 -10.27 16.95
CA THR A 204 -9.37 -11.23 16.18
C THR A 204 -9.44 -10.90 14.70
N GLY A 205 -8.45 -11.37 13.93
CA GLY A 205 -8.40 -11.26 12.48
C GLY A 205 -7.71 -10.01 11.97
N VAL A 206 -7.97 -9.68 10.71
CA VAL A 206 -7.39 -8.51 10.01
C VAL A 206 -8.51 -7.75 9.32
N VAL A 207 -8.54 -6.44 9.52
CA VAL A 207 -9.50 -5.53 8.88
C VAL A 207 -8.76 -4.53 8.00
N ALA A 208 -9.11 -4.47 6.73
CA ALA A 208 -8.69 -3.37 5.87
C ALA A 208 -9.65 -2.19 6.05
N VAL A 209 -9.09 -1.00 6.15
CA VAL A 209 -9.83 0.26 6.14
C VAL A 209 -9.47 1.03 4.88
N ILE A 210 -10.48 1.42 4.13
CA ILE A 210 -10.31 2.14 2.87
C ILE A 210 -11.01 3.50 3.02
N GLN A 211 -10.29 4.55 2.71
CA GLN A 211 -10.85 5.87 2.51
C GLN A 211 -10.81 6.17 1.01
N SER A 212 -11.91 6.68 0.45
CA SER A 212 -11.99 6.91 -0.99
C SER A 212 -12.88 8.12 -1.35
N HIS A 213 -12.77 8.56 -2.61
CA HIS A 213 -13.65 9.55 -3.24
C HIS A 213 -13.93 9.18 -4.70
N ASP A 214 -14.95 9.77 -5.29
CA ASP A 214 -15.31 9.62 -6.72
C ASP A 214 -14.34 10.40 -7.63
#